data_b2115938a42b27afe29980e22cccaf33
#
_entry.id   b2115938a42b27afe29980e22cccaf33
#
_cell.length_a   1.000
_cell.length_b   1.000
_cell.length_c   1.000
_cell.angle_alpha   90.00
_cell.angle_beta   90.00
_cell.angle_gamma   90.00
#
_symmetry.space_group_name_H-M   'P 1'
#
loop_
_entity.id
_entity.type
_entity.pdbx_description
1 polymer ?
#
loop_
_entity_poly.entity_id
_entity_poly.type
_entity_poly.pdbx_seq_one_letter_code
_entity_poly.pdbx_strand_id
1 'polypeptide(L)'
;MIKLFVTDLDGCISHPFKTPKWETINKIRELNLLSRTDETVPPLTICTGRPYPYAEAVAQWLDVRLPFVFESAALYIWEGNKIETALSSHDGALEPIRKMKQWIAVELLESFPTAQLEFTKMMDAGIVCPDKAVVKEMYPVMKKKVEADHPELEIHTTDVSVNILMPGNNKLQGMRLLAEKMGVELSEIAYIGDSGGDIPALEKVKLPYSPSNATAAVKKVTRNLKVKTTDAVLEAYQEVVELNRESLAKSHRSR
;
A
#
# COMPACT_ATOMS: atom_id res chain seq x y z
N MET A 1 21.18 -8.31 -6.93
CA MET A 1 20.79 -8.05 -5.53
C MET A 1 19.46 -7.30 -5.49
N ILE A 2 18.69 -7.46 -4.44
CA ILE A 2 17.51 -6.62 -4.13
C ILE A 2 18.01 -5.31 -3.54
N LYS A 3 17.56 -4.18 -4.10
CA LYS A 3 17.95 -2.83 -3.68
C LYS A 3 16.93 -2.13 -2.78
N LEU A 4 15.67 -2.61 -2.79
CA LEU A 4 14.60 -2.02 -2.02
C LEU A 4 13.65 -3.11 -1.49
N PHE A 5 13.32 -3.05 -0.21
CA PHE A 5 12.27 -3.87 0.40
C PHE A 5 11.03 -3.02 0.66
N VAL A 6 9.90 -3.41 0.11
CA VAL A 6 8.64 -2.68 0.24
C VAL A 6 7.61 -3.53 0.97
N THR A 7 6.82 -2.92 1.84
CA THR A 7 5.74 -3.61 2.55
C THR A 7 4.41 -2.87 2.39
N ASP A 8 3.33 -3.63 2.25
CA ASP A 8 1.99 -3.10 2.58
C ASP A 8 1.84 -2.95 4.10
N LEU A 9 0.80 -2.28 4.54
CA LEU A 9 0.50 -2.08 5.96
C LEU A 9 -0.57 -3.04 6.46
N ASP A 10 -1.79 -2.95 5.94
CA ASP A 10 -2.88 -3.79 6.41
C ASP A 10 -2.65 -5.25 6.06
N GLY A 11 -2.79 -6.14 7.04
CA GLY A 11 -2.52 -7.56 6.85
C GLY A 11 -1.04 -7.94 6.73
N CYS A 12 -0.14 -6.94 6.65
CA CYS A 12 1.32 -7.07 6.65
C CYS A 12 1.94 -6.50 7.93
N ILE A 13 2.21 -5.21 8.02
CA ILE A 13 2.78 -4.58 9.24
C ILE A 13 1.78 -4.53 10.39
N SER A 14 0.51 -4.29 10.07
CA SER A 14 -0.55 -4.17 11.06
C SER A 14 -1.79 -4.95 10.62
N HIS A 15 -2.71 -5.12 11.55
CA HIS A 15 -4.05 -5.61 11.27
C HIS A 15 -5.03 -4.52 11.70
N PRO A 16 -6.01 -4.13 10.87
CA PRO A 16 -7.03 -3.16 11.25
C PRO A 16 -7.63 -3.48 12.63
N PHE A 17 -7.80 -2.45 13.46
CA PHE A 17 -8.41 -2.53 14.79
C PHE A 17 -7.68 -3.41 15.83
N LYS A 18 -6.41 -3.78 15.59
CA LYS A 18 -5.59 -4.54 16.54
C LYS A 18 -4.36 -3.77 16.95
N THR A 19 -3.93 -4.01 18.19
CA THR A 19 -2.65 -3.48 18.67
C THR A 19 -1.50 -4.06 17.83
N PRO A 20 -0.58 -3.24 17.38
CA PRO A 20 0.60 -3.69 16.65
C PRO A 20 1.47 -4.64 17.50
N LYS A 21 2.14 -5.58 16.83
CA LYS A 21 3.10 -6.49 17.47
C LYS A 21 4.46 -5.78 17.63
N TRP A 22 4.57 -4.93 18.64
CA TRP A 22 5.70 -4.02 18.84
C TRP A 22 7.07 -4.70 18.87
N GLU A 23 7.16 -5.88 19.48
CA GLU A 23 8.41 -6.65 19.49
C GLU A 23 8.91 -6.97 18.08
N THR A 24 8.01 -7.41 17.18
CA THR A 24 8.37 -7.73 15.80
C THR A 24 8.61 -6.45 14.98
N ILE A 25 7.82 -5.39 15.21
CA ILE A 25 8.04 -4.06 14.60
C ILE A 25 9.44 -3.54 14.95
N ASN A 26 9.87 -3.65 16.20
CA ASN A 26 11.22 -3.24 16.61
C ASN A 26 12.30 -4.03 15.87
N LYS A 27 12.15 -5.34 15.69
CA LYS A 27 13.11 -6.16 14.92
C LYS A 27 13.16 -5.73 13.44
N ILE A 28 12.03 -5.41 12.82
CA ILE A 28 11.99 -4.88 11.45
C ILE A 28 12.69 -3.52 11.39
N ARG A 29 12.43 -2.64 12.35
CA ARG A 29 13.08 -1.34 12.45
C ARG A 29 14.60 -1.46 12.62
N GLU A 30 15.06 -2.35 13.49
CA GLU A 30 16.50 -2.64 13.69
C GLU A 30 17.15 -3.11 12.39
N LEU A 31 16.48 -3.99 11.65
CA LEU A 31 16.95 -4.46 10.35
C LEU A 31 17.01 -3.31 9.33
N ASN A 32 15.98 -2.45 9.31
CA ASN A 32 16.01 -1.25 8.45
C ASN A 32 17.14 -0.28 8.82
N LEU A 33 17.47 -0.13 10.10
CA LEU A 33 18.60 0.69 10.53
C LEU A 33 19.95 0.14 10.02
N LEU A 34 20.11 -1.19 9.97
CA LEU A 34 21.31 -1.83 9.43
C LEU A 34 21.52 -1.53 7.94
N SER A 35 20.48 -1.24 7.18
CA SER A 35 20.60 -0.88 5.76
C SER A 35 21.49 0.34 5.50
N ARG A 36 21.77 1.14 6.52
CA ARG A 36 22.64 2.32 6.43
C ARG A 36 24.13 1.99 6.46
N THR A 37 24.51 0.80 6.90
CA THR A 37 25.90 0.38 7.11
C THR A 37 26.22 -0.97 6.50
N ASP A 38 25.23 -1.78 6.15
CA ASP A 38 25.35 -3.10 5.54
C ASP A 38 24.68 -3.10 4.17
N GLU A 39 25.44 -3.13 3.10
CA GLU A 39 24.95 -3.11 1.70
C GLU A 39 24.13 -4.34 1.32
N THR A 40 24.18 -5.42 2.11
CA THR A 40 23.36 -6.62 1.89
C THR A 40 21.93 -6.45 2.40
N VAL A 41 21.68 -5.45 3.26
CA VAL A 41 20.38 -5.12 3.80
C VAL A 41 19.72 -4.03 2.94
N PRO A 42 18.71 -4.34 2.12
CA PRO A 42 18.04 -3.30 1.34
C PRO A 42 17.23 -2.40 2.29
N PRO A 43 17.22 -1.07 2.07
CA PRO A 43 16.38 -0.19 2.88
C PRO A 43 14.89 -0.52 2.70
N LEU A 44 14.11 -0.29 3.77
CA LEU A 44 12.68 -0.56 3.82
C LEU A 44 11.87 0.70 3.53
N THR A 45 10.78 0.53 2.76
CA THR A 45 9.75 1.54 2.60
C THR A 45 8.35 0.92 2.51
N ILE A 46 7.32 1.76 2.33
CA ILE A 46 5.90 1.39 2.40
C ILE A 46 5.21 1.64 1.06
N CYS A 47 4.26 0.74 0.71
CA CYS A 47 3.29 0.96 -0.37
C CYS A 47 1.89 0.53 0.11
N THR A 48 1.03 1.51 0.42
CA THR A 48 -0.27 1.26 1.05
C THR A 48 -1.42 2.04 0.42
N GLY A 49 -2.64 1.51 0.52
CA GLY A 49 -3.88 2.24 0.22
C GLY A 49 -4.36 3.14 1.37
N ARG A 50 -3.69 3.11 2.52
CA ARG A 50 -4.03 3.94 3.68
C ARG A 50 -3.72 5.42 3.41
N PRO A 51 -4.45 6.36 4.07
CA PRO A 51 -4.20 7.78 3.94
C PRO A 51 -2.86 8.19 4.55
N TYR A 52 -2.35 9.35 4.11
CA TYR A 52 -1.05 9.90 4.49
C TYR A 52 -0.80 9.90 6.01
N PRO A 53 -1.69 10.38 6.90
CA PRO A 53 -1.37 10.47 8.32
C PRO A 53 -1.11 9.10 8.97
N TYR A 54 -1.81 8.06 8.51
CA TYR A 54 -1.57 6.70 9.01
C TYR A 54 -0.27 6.12 8.47
N ALA A 55 -0.03 6.27 7.17
CA ALA A 55 1.19 5.79 6.53
C ALA A 55 2.44 6.46 7.12
N GLU A 56 2.38 7.78 7.35
CA GLU A 56 3.45 8.57 7.94
C GLU A 56 3.79 8.12 9.38
N ALA A 57 2.78 7.91 10.22
CA ALA A 57 2.99 7.40 11.58
C ALA A 57 3.69 6.03 11.59
N VAL A 58 3.27 5.10 10.71
CA VAL A 58 3.91 3.78 10.59
C VAL A 58 5.32 3.89 10.02
N ALA A 59 5.54 4.78 9.05
CA ALA A 59 6.87 5.06 8.51
C ALA A 59 7.84 5.53 9.61
N GLN A 60 7.37 6.38 10.52
CA GLN A 60 8.16 6.81 11.70
C GLN A 60 8.47 5.63 12.65
N TRP A 61 7.51 4.74 12.91
CA TRP A 61 7.75 3.56 13.76
C TRP A 61 8.82 2.63 13.20
N LEU A 62 8.85 2.48 11.88
CA LEU A 62 9.80 1.63 11.17
C LEU A 62 11.12 2.34 10.83
N ASP A 63 11.25 3.61 11.18
CA ASP A 63 12.36 4.49 10.82
C ASP A 63 12.58 4.57 9.30
N VAL A 64 11.50 4.56 8.53
CA VAL A 64 11.53 4.79 7.09
C VAL A 64 11.93 6.24 6.81
N ARG A 65 13.02 6.43 6.04
CA ARG A 65 13.52 7.75 5.61
C ARG A 65 13.48 7.92 4.10
N LEU A 66 13.12 6.88 3.39
CA LEU A 66 12.87 6.90 1.97
C LEU A 66 11.47 7.45 1.67
N PRO A 67 11.22 7.92 0.44
CA PRO A 67 9.87 8.16 -0.03
C PRO A 67 9.00 6.92 0.20
N PHE A 68 7.72 7.12 0.50
CA PHE A 68 6.76 6.01 0.67
C PHE A 68 5.45 6.30 -0.06
N VAL A 69 4.80 5.23 -0.52
CA VAL A 69 3.51 5.29 -1.23
C VAL A 69 2.37 5.22 -0.23
N PHE A 70 1.42 6.15 -0.36
CA PHE A 70 0.14 6.17 0.35
C PHE A 70 -1.01 6.35 -0.64
N GLU A 71 -2.24 6.07 -0.23
CA GLU A 71 -3.43 6.11 -1.10
C GLU A 71 -3.19 5.46 -2.48
N SER A 72 -2.38 4.39 -2.50
CA SER A 72 -2.05 3.56 -3.67
C SER A 72 -1.19 4.22 -4.75
N ALA A 73 -1.36 5.51 -5.06
CA ALA A 73 -0.66 6.17 -6.16
C ALA A 73 -0.07 7.56 -5.80
N ALA A 74 -0.07 7.93 -4.52
CA ALA A 74 0.65 9.11 -4.03
C ALA A 74 1.96 8.71 -3.37
N LEU A 75 3.00 9.52 -3.54
CA LEU A 75 4.33 9.39 -2.98
C LEU A 75 4.61 10.57 -2.04
N TYR A 76 4.90 10.26 -0.78
CA TYR A 76 5.42 11.26 0.14
C TYR A 76 6.94 11.23 0.15
N ILE A 77 7.56 12.40 0.13
CA ILE A 77 9.01 12.62 0.12
C ILE A 77 9.36 13.49 1.31
N TRP A 78 10.16 12.92 2.23
CA TRP A 78 10.57 13.61 3.46
C TRP A 78 11.33 14.90 3.19
N GLU A 79 12.22 14.89 2.18
CA GLU A 79 12.97 16.06 1.79
C GLU A 79 12.07 17.12 1.17
N GLY A 80 11.94 18.23 1.87
CA GLY A 80 11.08 19.34 1.45
C GLY A 80 9.59 19.10 1.70
N ASN A 81 9.20 18.03 2.42
CA ASN A 81 7.80 17.74 2.78
C ASN A 81 6.88 17.77 1.54
N LYS A 82 7.21 16.96 0.52
CA LYS A 82 6.54 16.99 -0.79
C LYS A 82 5.65 15.78 -0.99
N ILE A 83 4.56 16.02 -1.71
CA ILE A 83 3.69 14.96 -2.21
C ILE A 83 3.75 15.00 -3.74
N GLU A 84 4.04 13.85 -4.35
CA GLU A 84 3.95 13.62 -5.79
C GLU A 84 2.86 12.56 -6.02
N THR A 85 2.25 12.53 -7.19
CA THR A 85 1.24 11.52 -7.53
C THR A 85 1.49 10.97 -8.92
N ALA A 86 1.26 9.67 -9.08
CA ALA A 86 1.25 9.00 -10.37
C ALA A 86 0.02 9.37 -11.22
N LEU A 87 -0.97 10.03 -10.62
CA LEU A 87 -2.16 10.51 -11.31
C LEU A 87 -1.88 11.86 -11.96
N SER A 88 -2.68 12.19 -12.96
CA SER A 88 -2.59 13.46 -13.68
C SER A 88 -2.57 14.67 -12.73
N SER A 89 -1.55 15.51 -12.86
CA SER A 89 -1.24 16.61 -11.92
C SER A 89 -1.79 17.99 -12.33
N HIS A 90 -2.70 18.05 -13.33
CA HIS A 90 -3.28 19.35 -13.70
C HIS A 90 -4.31 19.83 -12.67
N ASP A 91 -4.41 21.14 -12.52
CA ASP A 91 -5.39 21.79 -11.66
C ASP A 91 -6.81 21.29 -11.98
N GLY A 92 -7.51 20.84 -10.94
CA GLY A 92 -8.86 20.26 -11.09
C GLY A 92 -8.93 18.75 -11.31
N ALA A 93 -7.83 18.03 -11.46
CA ALA A 93 -7.85 16.57 -11.66
C ALA A 93 -8.62 15.81 -10.57
N LEU A 94 -8.57 16.29 -9.32
CA LEU A 94 -9.29 15.68 -8.18
C LEU A 94 -10.70 16.28 -7.95
N GLU A 95 -11.16 17.17 -8.81
CA GLU A 95 -12.49 17.78 -8.66
C GLU A 95 -13.64 16.74 -8.68
N PRO A 96 -13.63 15.71 -9.54
CA PRO A 96 -14.62 14.65 -9.49
C PRO A 96 -14.66 13.95 -8.12
N ILE A 97 -13.51 13.63 -7.54
CA ILE A 97 -13.40 13.00 -6.20
C ILE A 97 -13.97 13.94 -5.11
N ARG A 98 -13.68 15.24 -5.18
CA ARG A 98 -14.23 16.22 -4.21
C ARG A 98 -15.75 16.30 -4.29
N LYS A 99 -16.33 16.32 -5.49
CA LYS A 99 -17.77 16.30 -5.70
C LYS A 99 -18.41 15.03 -5.16
N MET A 100 -17.79 13.87 -5.40
CA MET A 100 -18.29 12.60 -4.86
C MET A 100 -18.24 12.59 -3.33
N LYS A 101 -17.17 13.09 -2.69
CA LYS A 101 -17.09 13.23 -1.24
C LYS A 101 -18.19 14.14 -0.68
N GLN A 102 -18.44 15.28 -1.33
CA GLN A 102 -19.51 16.18 -0.92
C GLN A 102 -20.87 15.51 -1.00
N TRP A 103 -21.19 14.84 -2.11
CA TRP A 103 -22.42 14.08 -2.27
C TRP A 103 -22.56 12.98 -1.21
N ILE A 104 -21.49 12.21 -0.95
CA ILE A 104 -21.47 11.19 0.09
C ILE A 104 -21.83 11.81 1.46
N ALA A 105 -21.14 12.89 1.83
CA ALA A 105 -21.29 13.51 3.14
C ALA A 105 -22.69 14.14 3.36
N VAL A 106 -23.29 14.70 2.31
CA VAL A 106 -24.53 15.47 2.41
C VAL A 106 -25.78 14.60 2.15
N GLU A 107 -25.70 13.68 1.19
CA GLU A 107 -26.88 12.94 0.74
C GLU A 107 -26.83 11.45 1.10
N LEU A 108 -25.72 10.76 0.77
CA LEU A 108 -25.67 9.31 0.91
C LEU A 108 -25.71 8.86 2.37
N LEU A 109 -24.95 9.51 3.25
CA LEU A 109 -24.86 9.13 4.66
C LEU A 109 -26.16 9.36 5.45
N GLU A 110 -27.09 10.18 4.97
CA GLU A 110 -28.43 10.27 5.55
C GLU A 110 -29.18 8.94 5.46
N SER A 111 -28.99 8.21 4.35
CA SER A 111 -29.63 6.89 4.15
C SER A 111 -28.83 5.74 4.76
N PHE A 112 -27.55 5.94 5.07
CA PHE A 112 -26.65 4.92 5.60
C PHE A 112 -25.89 5.42 6.84
N PRO A 113 -26.58 5.67 7.96
CA PRO A 113 -25.98 6.38 9.13
C PRO A 113 -24.89 5.58 9.87
N THR A 114 -24.77 4.27 9.61
CA THR A 114 -23.70 3.41 10.17
C THR A 114 -22.41 3.44 9.34
N ALA A 115 -22.46 4.02 8.14
CA ALA A 115 -21.31 4.21 7.26
C ALA A 115 -20.57 5.52 7.58
N GLN A 116 -19.27 5.57 7.31
CA GLN A 116 -18.43 6.75 7.56
C GLN A 116 -17.56 7.06 6.36
N LEU A 117 -17.53 8.34 5.96
CA LEU A 117 -16.61 8.82 4.94
C LEU A 117 -15.17 8.83 5.49
N GLU A 118 -14.23 8.27 4.74
CA GLU A 118 -12.80 8.39 5.01
C GLU A 118 -12.31 9.81 4.59
N PHE A 119 -12.60 10.80 5.39
CA PHE A 119 -12.34 12.22 5.08
C PHE A 119 -10.86 12.57 4.92
N THR A 120 -9.95 11.76 5.49
CA THR A 120 -8.49 11.98 5.43
C THR A 120 -7.85 11.59 4.10
N LYS A 121 -8.54 10.82 3.26
CA LYS A 121 -8.04 10.48 1.92
C LYS A 121 -8.19 11.67 0.98
N MET A 122 -7.22 11.87 0.10
CA MET A 122 -7.22 12.96 -0.90
C MET A 122 -7.66 12.46 -2.27
N MET A 123 -7.22 11.28 -2.67
CA MET A 123 -7.34 10.77 -4.03
C MET A 123 -8.44 9.73 -4.23
N ASP A 124 -9.15 9.37 -3.18
CA ASP A 124 -10.36 8.57 -3.28
C ASP A 124 -11.51 9.13 -2.43
N ALA A 125 -12.75 8.76 -2.76
CA ALA A 125 -13.93 9.00 -1.96
C ALA A 125 -14.36 7.66 -1.34
N GLY A 126 -13.63 7.26 -0.30
CA GLY A 126 -13.83 6.00 0.42
C GLY A 126 -14.87 6.12 1.52
N ILE A 127 -15.68 5.08 1.67
CA ILE A 127 -16.62 4.89 2.78
C ILE A 127 -16.27 3.58 3.48
N VAL A 128 -16.27 3.61 4.79
CA VAL A 128 -16.10 2.42 5.65
C VAL A 128 -17.42 2.14 6.38
N CYS A 129 -17.84 0.88 6.38
CA CYS A 129 -18.96 0.40 7.16
C CYS A 129 -18.65 -0.99 7.70
N PRO A 130 -18.77 -1.23 9.03
CA PRO A 130 -18.52 -2.55 9.59
C PRO A 130 -19.58 -3.59 9.21
N ASP A 131 -20.76 -3.15 8.78
CA ASP A 131 -21.85 -4.04 8.35
C ASP A 131 -21.79 -4.33 6.84
N LYS A 132 -21.46 -5.57 6.52
CA LYS A 132 -21.41 -6.06 5.14
C LYS A 132 -22.73 -5.98 4.38
N ALA A 133 -23.87 -6.09 5.07
CA ALA A 133 -25.19 -5.98 4.43
C ALA A 133 -25.40 -4.54 3.96
N VAL A 134 -25.08 -3.56 4.78
CA VAL A 134 -25.14 -2.14 4.45
C VAL A 134 -24.21 -1.81 3.28
N VAL A 135 -22.98 -2.35 3.25
CA VAL A 135 -22.05 -2.17 2.12
C VAL A 135 -22.67 -2.69 0.81
N LYS A 136 -23.33 -3.86 0.84
CA LYS A 136 -24.00 -4.42 -0.34
C LYS A 136 -25.18 -3.58 -0.84
N GLU A 137 -25.93 -2.96 0.06
CA GLU A 137 -27.04 -2.06 -0.29
C GLU A 137 -26.52 -0.71 -0.82
N MET A 138 -25.47 -0.18 -0.24
CA MET A 138 -24.87 1.11 -0.59
C MET A 138 -24.15 1.06 -1.95
N TYR A 139 -23.48 -0.02 -2.28
CA TYR A 139 -22.68 -0.14 -3.51
C TYR A 139 -23.47 0.17 -4.80
N PRO A 140 -24.65 -0.40 -5.07
CA PRO A 140 -25.41 -0.08 -6.29
C PRO A 140 -25.87 1.38 -6.36
N VAL A 141 -26.16 2.01 -5.22
CA VAL A 141 -26.53 3.43 -5.16
C VAL A 141 -25.33 4.29 -5.58
N MET A 142 -24.16 4.02 -5.00
CA MET A 142 -22.94 4.73 -5.34
C MET A 142 -22.53 4.50 -6.80
N LYS A 143 -22.63 3.26 -7.27
CA LYS A 143 -22.31 2.92 -8.67
C LYS A 143 -23.17 3.69 -9.65
N LYS A 144 -24.48 3.75 -9.42
CA LYS A 144 -25.42 4.52 -10.27
C LYS A 144 -25.07 6.01 -10.29
N LYS A 145 -24.67 6.58 -9.15
CA LYS A 145 -24.26 7.99 -9.06
C LYS A 145 -22.95 8.25 -9.82
N VAL A 146 -21.96 7.39 -9.67
CA VAL A 146 -20.69 7.49 -10.41
C VAL A 146 -20.95 7.40 -11.92
N GLU A 147 -21.72 6.40 -12.38
CA GLU A 147 -22.03 6.23 -13.80
C GLU A 147 -22.78 7.42 -14.41
N ALA A 148 -23.60 8.11 -13.61
CA ALA A 148 -24.36 9.26 -14.08
C ALA A 148 -23.55 10.56 -14.12
N ASP A 149 -22.75 10.83 -13.09
CA ASP A 149 -22.10 12.14 -12.90
C ASP A 149 -20.63 12.16 -13.30
N HIS A 150 -19.94 11.03 -13.09
CA HIS A 150 -18.49 10.90 -13.26
C HIS A 150 -18.12 9.52 -13.79
N PRO A 151 -18.56 9.14 -15.02
CA PRO A 151 -18.31 7.82 -15.60
C PRO A 151 -16.83 7.48 -15.81
N GLU A 152 -15.94 8.48 -15.72
CA GLU A 152 -14.48 8.31 -15.75
C GLU A 152 -13.92 7.71 -14.45
N LEU A 153 -14.65 7.75 -13.33
CA LEU A 153 -14.17 7.22 -12.05
C LEU A 153 -14.40 5.71 -11.96
N GLU A 154 -13.49 5.06 -11.24
CA GLU A 154 -13.61 3.65 -10.89
C GLU A 154 -14.27 3.48 -9.54
N ILE A 155 -15.05 2.40 -9.36
CA ILE A 155 -15.66 2.06 -8.06
C ILE A 155 -15.29 0.65 -7.67
N HIS A 156 -14.73 0.51 -6.46
CA HIS A 156 -14.30 -0.75 -5.89
C HIS A 156 -14.99 -0.99 -4.55
N THR A 157 -15.23 -2.25 -4.21
CA THR A 157 -15.85 -2.63 -2.94
C THR A 157 -15.11 -3.77 -2.28
N THR A 158 -15.11 -3.76 -0.95
CA THR A 158 -14.69 -4.86 -0.08
C THR A 158 -15.88 -5.27 0.80
N ASP A 159 -15.64 -6.16 1.77
CA ASP A 159 -16.67 -6.52 2.75
C ASP A 159 -17.04 -5.36 3.70
N VAL A 160 -16.18 -4.37 3.84
CA VAL A 160 -16.32 -3.28 4.82
C VAL A 160 -16.13 -1.88 4.23
N SER A 161 -15.99 -1.75 2.91
CA SER A 161 -15.80 -0.44 2.27
C SER A 161 -16.30 -0.38 0.84
N VAL A 162 -16.64 0.84 0.39
CA VAL A 162 -16.79 1.21 -1.02
C VAL A 162 -15.88 2.39 -1.28
N ASN A 163 -15.07 2.32 -2.34
CA ASN A 163 -14.11 3.35 -2.70
C ASN A 163 -14.35 3.81 -4.13
N ILE A 164 -14.47 5.10 -4.34
CA ILE A 164 -14.52 5.75 -5.66
C ILE A 164 -13.16 6.35 -5.93
N LEU A 165 -12.53 5.96 -7.03
CA LEU A 165 -11.13 6.20 -7.32
C LEU A 165 -10.97 6.91 -8.66
N MET A 166 -9.91 7.71 -8.78
CA MET A 166 -9.42 8.14 -10.07
C MET A 166 -8.91 6.94 -10.87
N PRO A 167 -9.09 6.90 -12.20
CA PRO A 167 -8.50 5.87 -13.05
C PRO A 167 -6.99 5.75 -12.84
N GLY A 168 -6.52 4.52 -12.71
CA GLY A 168 -5.11 4.25 -12.49
C GLY A 168 -4.62 4.49 -11.06
N ASN A 169 -5.49 4.82 -10.10
CA ASN A 169 -5.12 4.88 -8.69
C ASN A 169 -4.91 3.45 -8.13
N ASN A 170 -3.75 2.88 -8.36
CA ASN A 170 -3.40 1.54 -7.88
C ASN A 170 -1.94 1.44 -7.43
N LYS A 171 -1.63 0.42 -6.62
CA LYS A 171 -0.30 0.24 -6.02
C LYS A 171 0.82 0.02 -7.04
N LEU A 172 0.52 -0.48 -8.25
CA LEU A 172 1.55 -0.60 -9.29
C LEU A 172 2.02 0.77 -9.78
N GLN A 173 1.11 1.73 -9.95
CA GLN A 173 1.50 3.08 -10.36
C GLN A 173 2.29 3.79 -9.25
N GLY A 174 1.85 3.67 -7.99
CA GLY A 174 2.64 4.16 -6.85
C GLY A 174 4.02 3.52 -6.75
N MET A 175 4.11 2.21 -6.98
CA MET A 175 5.38 1.48 -6.98
C MET A 175 6.32 1.92 -8.11
N ARG A 176 5.78 2.20 -9.31
CA ARG A 176 6.55 2.76 -10.43
C ARG A 176 7.11 4.14 -10.11
N LEU A 177 6.28 5.00 -9.55
CA LEU A 177 6.71 6.34 -9.13
C LEU A 177 7.79 6.27 -8.04
N LEU A 178 7.63 5.35 -7.08
CA LEU A 178 8.63 5.09 -6.06
C LEU A 178 9.94 4.59 -6.67
N ALA A 179 9.87 3.60 -7.57
CA ALA A 179 11.04 3.03 -8.24
C ALA A 179 11.80 4.08 -9.05
N GLU A 180 11.11 4.90 -9.83
CA GLU A 180 11.67 6.03 -10.56
C GLU A 180 12.37 7.01 -9.62
N LYS A 181 11.70 7.41 -8.53
CA LYS A 181 12.25 8.35 -7.54
C LYS A 181 13.50 7.81 -6.85
N MET A 182 13.55 6.51 -6.62
CA MET A 182 14.68 5.83 -5.99
C MET A 182 15.79 5.44 -6.97
N GLY A 183 15.60 5.60 -8.28
CA GLY A 183 16.55 5.16 -9.30
C GLY A 183 16.77 3.64 -9.30
N VAL A 184 15.71 2.86 -9.00
CA VAL A 184 15.74 1.40 -9.00
C VAL A 184 14.73 0.83 -9.98
N GLU A 185 15.01 -0.37 -10.52
CA GLU A 185 14.05 -1.08 -11.36
C GLU A 185 13.11 -1.94 -10.51
N LEU A 186 11.88 -2.20 -10.99
CA LEU A 186 10.95 -3.13 -10.32
C LEU A 186 11.57 -4.52 -10.14
N SER A 187 12.47 -4.93 -11.05
CA SER A 187 13.26 -6.16 -10.98
C SER A 187 14.33 -6.18 -9.88
N GLU A 188 14.49 -5.09 -9.12
CA GLU A 188 15.39 -4.96 -7.99
C GLU A 188 14.65 -4.77 -6.65
N ILE A 189 13.31 -4.90 -6.67
CA ILE A 189 12.43 -4.73 -5.52
C ILE A 189 11.94 -6.07 -5.01
N ALA A 190 11.91 -6.24 -3.68
CA ALA A 190 11.11 -7.22 -2.97
C ALA A 190 9.86 -6.53 -2.39
N TYR A 191 8.69 -7.12 -2.56
CA TYR A 191 7.43 -6.56 -2.06
C TYR A 191 6.60 -7.64 -1.37
N ILE A 192 6.05 -7.30 -0.20
CA ILE A 192 5.10 -8.14 0.52
C ILE A 192 3.74 -7.47 0.60
N GLY A 193 2.69 -8.18 0.18
CA GLY A 193 1.29 -7.74 0.18
C GLY A 193 0.34 -8.90 0.47
N ASP A 194 -0.92 -8.61 0.85
CA ASP A 194 -1.87 -9.63 1.28
C ASP A 194 -3.20 -9.63 0.53
N SER A 195 -3.52 -8.56 -0.19
CA SER A 195 -4.84 -8.31 -0.76
C SER A 195 -4.83 -8.19 -2.29
N GLY A 196 -6.03 -8.21 -2.90
CA GLY A 196 -6.16 -8.08 -4.36
C GLY A 196 -5.56 -6.79 -4.92
N GLY A 197 -5.55 -5.70 -4.13
CA GLY A 197 -4.94 -4.43 -4.52
C GLY A 197 -3.42 -4.49 -4.69
N ASP A 198 -2.77 -5.51 -4.13
CA ASP A 198 -1.31 -5.72 -4.23
C ASP A 198 -0.91 -6.47 -5.50
N ILE A 199 -1.81 -7.28 -6.08
CA ILE A 199 -1.50 -8.20 -7.18
C ILE A 199 -0.81 -7.49 -8.35
N PRO A 200 -1.29 -6.34 -8.86
CA PRO A 200 -0.64 -5.67 -9.98
C PRO A 200 0.83 -5.31 -9.74
N ALA A 201 1.19 -4.94 -8.50
CA ALA A 201 2.57 -4.63 -8.12
C ALA A 201 3.39 -5.91 -7.87
N LEU A 202 2.81 -6.89 -7.16
CA LEU A 202 3.45 -8.18 -6.87
C LEU A 202 3.89 -8.93 -8.13
N GLU A 203 3.10 -8.88 -9.20
CA GLU A 203 3.43 -9.52 -10.48
C GLU A 203 4.60 -8.86 -11.24
N LYS A 204 5.03 -7.67 -10.83
CA LYS A 204 6.06 -6.89 -11.52
C LYS A 204 7.39 -6.79 -10.78
N VAL A 205 7.39 -7.05 -9.48
CA VAL A 205 8.62 -7.01 -8.67
C VAL A 205 9.43 -8.31 -8.78
N LYS A 206 10.69 -8.26 -8.37
CA LYS A 206 11.61 -9.40 -8.43
C LYS A 206 11.23 -10.52 -7.47
N LEU A 207 10.93 -10.14 -6.22
CA LEU A 207 10.58 -11.08 -5.15
C LEU A 207 9.23 -10.70 -4.54
N PRO A 208 8.14 -11.28 -5.04
CA PRO A 208 6.81 -11.09 -4.46
C PRO A 208 6.60 -12.05 -3.28
N TYR A 209 6.24 -11.51 -2.12
CA TYR A 209 5.92 -12.28 -0.91
C TYR A 209 4.48 -12.09 -0.48
N SER A 210 3.96 -13.06 0.26
CA SER A 210 2.69 -12.90 0.96
C SER A 210 2.69 -13.60 2.31
N PRO A 211 2.03 -13.01 3.33
CA PRO A 211 1.79 -13.66 4.60
C PRO A 211 0.76 -14.80 4.47
N SER A 212 0.71 -15.71 5.45
CA SER A 212 -0.26 -16.82 5.41
C SER A 212 -1.73 -16.37 5.51
N ASN A 213 -1.99 -15.15 5.98
CA ASN A 213 -3.33 -14.54 5.98
C ASN A 213 -3.75 -13.91 4.64
N ALA A 214 -2.86 -13.88 3.64
CA ALA A 214 -3.18 -13.32 2.33
C ALA A 214 -4.32 -14.08 1.63
N THR A 215 -5.00 -13.38 0.73
CA THR A 215 -6.08 -13.97 -0.09
C THR A 215 -5.56 -15.08 -1.00
N ALA A 216 -6.43 -16.00 -1.39
CA ALA A 216 -6.06 -17.09 -2.29
C ALA A 216 -5.55 -16.59 -3.65
N ALA A 217 -6.03 -15.43 -4.12
CA ALA A 217 -5.56 -14.83 -5.37
C ALA A 217 -4.10 -14.34 -5.26
N VAL A 218 -3.76 -13.65 -4.17
CA VAL A 218 -2.38 -13.19 -3.90
C VAL A 218 -1.42 -14.37 -3.79
N LYS A 219 -1.82 -15.42 -3.08
CA LYS A 219 -0.99 -16.63 -2.89
C LYS A 219 -0.62 -17.34 -4.19
N LYS A 220 -1.36 -17.14 -5.28
CA LYS A 220 -1.05 -17.73 -6.59
C LYS A 220 0.12 -17.06 -7.31
N VAL A 221 0.40 -15.81 -6.96
CA VAL A 221 1.41 -14.98 -7.65
C VAL A 221 2.61 -14.64 -6.76
N THR A 222 2.66 -15.20 -5.53
CA THR A 222 3.66 -14.84 -4.53
C THR A 222 4.34 -16.05 -3.92
N ARG A 223 5.49 -15.81 -3.30
CA ARG A 223 6.14 -16.72 -2.36
C ARG A 223 5.41 -16.65 -1.01
N ASN A 224 4.69 -17.71 -0.69
CA ASN A 224 3.82 -17.77 0.48
C ASN A 224 4.61 -18.12 1.74
N LEU A 225 4.61 -17.23 2.72
CA LEU A 225 5.17 -17.48 4.04
C LEU A 225 4.17 -18.24 4.92
N LYS A 226 4.68 -18.97 5.90
CA LYS A 226 3.83 -19.78 6.80
C LYS A 226 3.30 -18.98 8.00
N VAL A 227 3.91 -17.85 8.27
CA VAL A 227 3.56 -16.92 9.35
C VAL A 227 2.65 -15.81 8.87
N LYS A 228 2.05 -15.05 9.79
CA LYS A 228 1.05 -14.02 9.52
C LYS A 228 1.60 -12.63 9.74
N THR A 229 1.02 -11.65 9.05
CA THR A 229 1.17 -10.22 9.32
C THR A 229 2.62 -9.79 9.57
N THR A 230 2.91 -9.10 10.65
CA THR A 230 4.21 -8.51 11.02
C THR A 230 5.35 -9.55 11.03
N ASP A 231 5.07 -10.78 11.51
CA ASP A 231 6.08 -11.85 11.51
C ASP A 231 6.45 -12.27 10.08
N ALA A 232 5.49 -12.23 9.15
CA ALA A 232 5.77 -12.52 7.74
C ALA A 232 6.63 -11.43 7.09
N VAL A 233 6.41 -10.17 7.45
CA VAL A 233 7.26 -9.07 6.97
C VAL A 233 8.70 -9.25 7.46
N LEU A 234 8.88 -9.59 8.74
CA LEU A 234 10.21 -9.84 9.29
C LEU A 234 10.90 -11.04 8.60
N GLU A 235 10.18 -12.17 8.42
CA GLU A 235 10.71 -13.36 7.75
C GLU A 235 11.10 -13.07 6.29
N ALA A 236 10.23 -12.37 5.54
CA ALA A 236 10.54 -11.97 4.17
C ALA A 236 11.76 -11.05 4.10
N TYR A 237 11.86 -10.08 5.00
CA TYR A 237 12.97 -9.15 5.01
C TYR A 237 14.30 -9.85 5.33
N GLN A 238 14.31 -10.72 6.33
CA GLN A 238 15.49 -11.53 6.68
C GLN A 238 15.91 -12.44 5.51
N GLU A 239 14.96 -13.09 4.84
CA GLU A 239 15.26 -13.91 3.67
C GLU A 239 15.88 -13.10 2.52
N VAL A 240 15.39 -11.88 2.27
CA VAL A 240 15.98 -10.99 1.25
C VAL A 240 17.42 -10.61 1.61
N VAL A 241 17.72 -10.36 2.87
CA VAL A 241 19.08 -10.10 3.34
C VAL A 241 20.01 -11.29 3.07
N GLU A 242 19.57 -12.52 3.40
CA GLU A 242 20.37 -13.72 3.13
C GLU A 242 20.60 -13.92 1.62
N LEU A 243 19.59 -13.73 0.78
CA LEU A 243 19.75 -13.81 -0.68
C LEU A 243 20.75 -12.77 -1.21
N ASN A 244 20.76 -11.57 -0.66
CA ASN A 244 21.72 -10.54 -1.02
C ASN A 244 23.15 -10.93 -0.59
N ARG A 245 23.35 -11.47 0.62
CA ARG A 245 24.63 -11.97 1.11
C ARG A 245 25.19 -13.07 0.22
N GLU A 246 24.36 -14.04 -0.15
CA GLU A 246 24.75 -15.11 -1.08
C GLU A 246 25.15 -14.57 -2.46
N SER A 247 24.39 -13.58 -2.98
CA SER A 247 24.69 -12.96 -4.26
C SER A 247 26.03 -12.23 -4.25
N LEU A 248 26.31 -11.49 -3.18
CA LEU A 248 27.60 -10.77 -3.00
C LEU A 248 28.76 -11.76 -2.90
N ALA A 249 28.62 -12.81 -2.09
CA ALA A 249 29.67 -13.83 -1.94
C ALA A 249 30.00 -14.54 -3.25
N LYS A 250 29.02 -14.78 -4.13
CA LYS A 250 29.22 -15.34 -5.47
C LYS A 250 29.97 -14.38 -6.40
N SER A 251 29.67 -13.09 -6.35
CA SER A 251 30.32 -12.08 -7.17
C SER A 251 31.82 -11.91 -6.82
N HIS A 252 32.17 -12.07 -5.54
CA HIS A 252 33.58 -12.02 -5.09
C HIS A 252 34.41 -13.26 -5.47
N ARG A 253 33.75 -14.43 -5.64
CA ARG A 253 34.44 -15.67 -6.08
C ARG A 253 34.67 -15.74 -7.58
N SER A 254 33.99 -14.88 -8.35
CA SER A 254 34.05 -14.87 -9.82
C SER A 254 35.03 -13.80 -10.38
N ARG A 255 35.64 -13.04 -9.47
CA ARG A 255 36.73 -12.09 -9.76
C ARG A 255 38.08 -12.66 -9.30
#